data_bf784fc997c4c52e14e5c83e8cbe3144
#
_entry.id   bf784fc997c4c52e14e5c83e8cbe3144
#
_cell.length_a   1.000
_cell.length_b   1.000
_cell.length_c   1.000
_cell.angle_alpha   90.00
_cell.angle_beta   90.00
_cell.angle_gamma   90.00
#
_symmetry.space_group_name_H-M   'P 1'
#
loop_
_entity.id
_entity.type
_entity.pdbx_description
1 polymer ?
#
loop_
_entity_poly.entity_id
_entity_poly.type
_entity_poly.pdbx_seq_one_letter_code
_entity_poly.pdbx_strand_id
1 'polypeptide(L)'
;ELIIVACGYDANAMDPLARMQLHSDSFRAMTEQVQQAADRLCGGKLVMVHEGGYAESYVPFCGLAVMETLSGVRTEVQDPLLEFIQQQQPRAAFAQFQREAIDRLAQQFGLL
;
A
#
# COMPACT_ATOMS: atom_id res chain seq x y z
N GLU A 1 7.56 10.47 -20.25
CA GLU A 1 6.38 10.08 -19.46
C GLU A 1 6.75 10.00 -17.96
N LEU A 2 5.77 10.03 -17.08
CA LEU A 2 5.92 10.12 -15.63
C LEU A 2 4.71 9.43 -14.97
N ILE A 3 4.93 8.70 -13.88
CA ILE A 3 3.86 8.19 -13.03
C ILE A 3 3.71 9.13 -11.83
N ILE A 4 2.48 9.58 -11.58
CA ILE A 4 2.11 10.34 -10.39
C ILE A 4 1.09 9.52 -9.60
N VAL A 5 1.33 9.32 -8.32
CA VAL A 5 0.44 8.58 -7.41
C VAL A 5 -0.13 9.55 -6.38
N ALA A 6 -1.46 9.65 -6.34
CA ALA A 6 -2.17 10.25 -5.22
C ALA A 6 -2.09 9.28 -4.02
N CYS A 7 -1.14 9.50 -3.12
CA CYS A 7 -0.78 8.60 -2.05
C CYS A 7 -1.44 9.02 -0.75
N GLY A 8 -2.73 8.73 -0.60
CA GLY A 8 -3.43 8.87 0.66
C GLY A 8 -3.13 7.70 1.60
N TYR A 9 -3.01 7.98 2.89
CA TYR A 9 -2.80 6.96 3.92
C TYR A 9 -4.09 6.62 4.68
N ASP A 10 -5.23 7.14 4.27
CA ASP A 10 -6.55 6.90 4.87
C ASP A 10 -7.08 5.48 4.65
N ALA A 11 -6.46 4.68 3.78
CA ALA A 11 -6.73 3.25 3.67
C ALA A 11 -6.16 2.42 4.84
N ASN A 12 -5.41 3.01 5.78
CA ASN A 12 -4.87 2.29 6.92
C ASN A 12 -5.98 1.87 7.91
N ALA A 13 -5.73 0.76 8.63
CA ALA A 13 -6.69 0.14 9.54
C ALA A 13 -7.10 1.00 10.76
N MET A 14 -6.31 2.03 11.08
CA MET A 14 -6.54 2.94 12.19
C MET A 14 -7.26 4.22 11.78
N ASP A 15 -7.56 4.40 10.48
CA ASP A 15 -8.17 5.63 9.97
C ASP A 15 -9.62 5.77 10.45
N PRO A 16 -10.02 6.93 10.96
CA PRO A 16 -11.37 7.15 11.46
C PRO A 16 -12.42 7.33 10.35
N LEU A 17 -12.02 7.66 9.13
CA LEU A 17 -12.92 7.98 8.02
C LEU A 17 -13.02 6.84 7.01
N ALA A 18 -11.91 6.26 6.59
CA ALA A 18 -11.91 5.10 5.72
C ALA A 18 -11.91 3.79 6.54
N ARG A 19 -12.53 2.76 6.02
CA ARG A 19 -12.69 1.47 6.72
C ARG A 19 -12.00 0.34 5.97
N MET A 20 -10.75 0.58 5.62
CA MET A 20 -9.88 -0.42 5.03
C MET A 20 -8.93 -1.00 6.08
N GLN A 21 -8.20 -2.04 5.74
CA GLN A 21 -7.38 -2.81 6.70
C GLN A 21 -5.89 -2.81 6.31
N LEU A 22 -5.43 -1.75 5.65
CA LEU A 22 -4.03 -1.65 5.26
C LEU A 22 -3.14 -1.28 6.46
N HIS A 23 -1.90 -1.73 6.41
CA HIS A 23 -0.86 -1.45 7.40
C HIS A 23 0.42 -0.96 6.69
N SER A 24 1.43 -0.56 7.45
CA SER A 24 2.68 0.01 6.90
C SER A 24 3.32 -0.89 5.81
N ASP A 25 3.37 -2.20 6.03
CA ASP A 25 3.89 -3.13 5.02
C ASP A 25 3.01 -3.24 3.76
N SER A 26 1.71 -2.96 3.87
CA SER A 26 0.84 -2.89 2.68
C SER A 26 1.23 -1.72 1.79
N PHE A 27 1.47 -0.54 2.38
CA PHE A 27 1.94 0.64 1.66
C PHE A 27 3.33 0.42 1.05
N ARG A 28 4.21 -0.28 1.76
CA ARG A 28 5.51 -0.71 1.25
C ARG A 28 5.37 -1.56 0.00
N ALA A 29 4.59 -2.64 0.07
CA ALA A 29 4.40 -3.56 -1.04
C ALA A 29 3.78 -2.88 -2.27
N MET A 30 2.80 -1.99 -2.07
CA MET A 30 2.21 -1.21 -3.16
C MET A 30 3.22 -0.26 -3.79
N THR A 31 4.06 0.39 -2.98
CA THR A 31 5.11 1.29 -3.48
C THR A 31 6.14 0.54 -4.30
N GLU A 32 6.58 -0.63 -3.86
CA GLU A 32 7.48 -1.51 -4.62
C GLU A 32 6.91 -1.87 -6.00
N GLN A 33 5.63 -2.21 -6.06
CA GLN A 33 4.98 -2.53 -7.34
C GLN A 33 4.92 -1.32 -8.28
N VAL A 34 4.62 -0.15 -7.74
CA VAL A 34 4.56 1.10 -8.53
C VAL A 34 5.96 1.51 -9.00
N GLN A 35 7.00 1.36 -8.18
CA GLN A 35 8.39 1.59 -8.60
C GLN A 35 8.78 0.66 -9.75
N GLN A 36 8.52 -0.64 -9.63
CA GLN A 36 8.79 -1.60 -10.70
C GLN A 36 8.03 -1.25 -11.99
N ALA A 37 6.80 -0.77 -11.88
CA ALA A 37 6.04 -0.28 -13.04
C ALA A 37 6.69 0.97 -13.65
N ALA A 38 7.11 1.93 -12.82
CA ALA A 38 7.78 3.14 -13.26
C ALA A 38 9.10 2.83 -13.99
N ASP A 39 9.89 1.90 -13.46
CA ASP A 39 11.14 1.46 -14.10
C ASP A 39 10.89 0.92 -15.51
N ARG A 40 9.89 0.08 -15.68
CA ARG A 40 9.55 -0.51 -16.98
C ARG A 40 8.94 0.47 -17.96
N LEU A 41 8.10 1.40 -17.48
CA LEU A 41 7.25 2.22 -18.35
C LEU A 41 7.82 3.61 -18.63
N CYS A 42 8.57 4.19 -17.69
CA CYS A 42 9.03 5.57 -17.79
C CYS A 42 10.43 5.84 -17.22
N GLY A 43 11.25 4.79 -17.11
CA GLY A 43 12.64 4.94 -16.65
C GLY A 43 12.74 5.43 -15.18
N GLY A 44 11.87 4.92 -14.31
CA GLY A 44 11.88 5.20 -12.88
C GLY A 44 11.29 6.56 -12.48
N LYS A 45 10.67 7.30 -13.40
CA LYS A 45 10.10 8.61 -13.08
C LYS A 45 8.78 8.47 -12.35
N LEU A 46 8.85 8.54 -11.02
CA LEU A 46 7.74 8.36 -10.09
C LEU A 46 7.66 9.53 -9.12
N VAL A 47 6.46 10.05 -8.91
CA VAL A 47 6.15 11.03 -7.87
C VAL A 47 5.01 10.52 -7.00
N MET A 48 5.21 10.50 -5.70
CA MET A 48 4.18 10.19 -4.70
C MET A 48 3.73 11.49 -4.06
N VAL A 49 2.44 11.82 -4.14
CA VAL A 49 1.87 13.03 -3.55
C VAL A 49 1.02 12.61 -2.36
N HIS A 50 1.37 13.07 -1.16
CA HIS A 50 0.60 12.79 0.05
C HIS A 50 -0.76 13.47 -0.06
N GLU A 51 -1.80 12.71 0.14
CA GLU A 51 -3.21 13.14 0.13
C GLU A 51 -3.84 12.95 1.52
N GLY A 52 -4.88 12.12 1.64
CA GLY A 52 -5.54 11.82 2.90
C GLY A 52 -4.70 11.00 3.88
N GLY A 53 -5.25 10.84 5.06
CA GLY A 53 -4.67 10.08 6.18
C GLY A 53 -4.92 10.82 7.48
N TYR A 54 -5.88 10.33 8.28
CA TYR A 54 -6.47 11.05 9.41
C TYR A 54 -6.21 10.37 10.75
N ALA A 55 -5.48 9.25 10.73
CA ALA A 55 -4.97 8.58 11.94
C ALA A 55 -3.60 9.15 12.28
N GLU A 56 -3.54 10.25 13.02
CA GLU A 56 -2.31 10.99 13.37
C GLU A 56 -1.23 10.11 13.98
N SER A 57 -1.64 9.11 14.76
CA SER A 57 -0.72 8.18 15.42
C SER A 57 -0.16 7.09 14.50
N TYR A 58 -0.78 6.85 13.34
CA TYR A 58 -0.39 5.72 12.47
C TYR A 58 0.09 6.12 11.07
N VAL A 59 -0.41 7.22 10.53
CA VAL A 59 0.04 7.77 9.23
C VAL A 59 1.57 7.92 9.14
N PRO A 60 2.30 8.33 10.20
CA PRO A 60 3.76 8.41 10.14
C PRO A 60 4.44 7.09 9.77
N PHE A 61 3.94 5.95 10.27
CA PHE A 61 4.52 4.63 9.94
C PHE A 61 4.21 4.21 8.51
N CYS A 62 3.01 4.52 8.02
CA CYS A 62 2.65 4.28 6.62
C CYS A 62 3.50 5.14 5.66
N GLY A 63 3.66 6.43 5.97
CA GLY A 63 4.47 7.36 5.20
C GLY A 63 5.96 6.99 5.23
N LEU A 64 6.47 6.60 6.40
CA LEU A 64 7.84 6.11 6.53
C LEU A 64 8.09 4.88 5.65
N ALA A 65 7.16 3.93 5.63
CA ALA A 65 7.25 2.73 4.78
C ALA A 65 7.36 3.09 3.28
N VAL A 66 6.61 4.09 2.82
CA VAL A 66 6.70 4.61 1.44
C VAL A 66 8.06 5.27 1.20
N MET A 67 8.50 6.16 2.09
CA MET A 67 9.79 6.87 1.95
C MET A 67 10.98 5.92 1.97
N GLU A 68 10.98 4.93 2.86
CA GLU A 68 12.02 3.89 2.91
C GLU A 68 12.08 3.10 1.60
N THR A 69 10.92 2.77 1.04
CA THR A 69 10.86 2.04 -0.22
C THR A 69 11.41 2.88 -1.37
N LEU A 70 10.96 4.14 -1.48
CA LEU A 70 11.41 5.05 -2.54
C LEU A 70 12.91 5.33 -2.49
N SER A 71 13.47 5.45 -1.29
CA SER A 71 14.91 5.74 -1.09
C SER A 71 15.80 4.51 -1.16
N GLY A 72 15.24 3.32 -0.99
CA GLY A 72 16.00 2.08 -0.81
C GLY A 72 16.74 1.99 0.53
N VAL A 73 16.45 2.90 1.47
CA VAL A 73 17.07 2.94 2.80
C VAL A 73 16.07 2.51 3.86
N ARG A 74 16.41 1.49 4.62
CA ARG A 74 15.61 1.02 5.75
C ARG A 74 16.08 1.70 7.04
N THR A 75 15.14 2.26 7.81
CA THR A 75 15.42 2.79 9.16
C THR A 75 15.24 1.70 10.22
N GLU A 76 15.64 1.98 11.46
CA GLU A 76 15.42 1.09 12.60
C GLU A 76 14.06 1.33 13.28
N VAL A 77 13.26 2.26 12.76
CA VAL A 77 11.94 2.59 13.32
C VAL A 77 11.00 1.40 13.13
N GLN A 78 10.41 0.96 14.25
CA GLN A 78 9.44 -0.12 14.26
C GLN A 78 8.02 0.43 14.24
N ASP A 79 7.13 -0.17 13.45
CA ASP A 79 5.70 0.09 13.52
C ASP A 79 5.10 -0.66 14.72
N PRO A 80 4.69 0.03 15.79
CA PRO A 80 4.24 -0.61 17.03
C PRO A 80 2.86 -1.26 16.89
N LEU A 81 2.11 -0.96 15.83
CA LEU A 81 0.77 -1.48 15.59
C LEU A 81 0.72 -2.56 14.51
N LEU A 82 1.84 -2.82 13.82
CA LEU A 82 1.87 -3.74 12.68
C LEU A 82 1.35 -5.13 13.05
N GLU A 83 1.89 -5.74 14.08
CA GLU A 83 1.47 -7.08 14.51
C GLU A 83 -0.01 -7.11 14.92
N PHE A 84 -0.46 -6.11 15.65
CA PHE A 84 -1.86 -5.99 16.07
C PHE A 84 -2.80 -5.92 14.85
N ILE A 85 -2.48 -5.11 13.85
CA ILE A 85 -3.30 -4.98 12.65
C ILE A 85 -3.23 -6.26 11.79
N GLN A 86 -2.08 -6.89 11.69
CA GLN A 86 -1.92 -8.15 10.96
C GLN A 86 -2.76 -9.28 11.56
N GLN A 87 -2.89 -9.34 12.88
CA GLN A 87 -3.77 -10.31 13.55
C GLN A 87 -5.26 -10.10 13.27
N GLN A 88 -5.66 -8.90 12.85
CA GLN A 88 -7.02 -8.56 12.49
C GLN A 88 -7.34 -8.76 11.00
N GLN A 89 -6.36 -9.17 10.20
CA GLN A 89 -6.58 -9.39 8.78
C GLN A 89 -7.58 -10.53 8.50
N PRO A 90 -8.29 -10.49 7.39
CA PRO A 90 -9.24 -11.51 7.01
C PRO A 90 -8.62 -12.91 7.00
N ARG A 91 -9.43 -13.92 7.36
CA ARG A 91 -9.00 -15.32 7.29
C ARG A 91 -8.68 -15.73 5.84
N ALA A 92 -7.82 -16.73 5.70
CA ALA A 92 -7.35 -17.24 4.41
C ALA A 92 -8.47 -17.53 3.39
N ALA A 93 -9.61 -18.07 3.83
CA ALA A 93 -10.75 -18.35 2.98
C ALA A 93 -11.35 -17.08 2.34
N PHE A 94 -11.40 -15.97 3.11
CA PHE A 94 -11.87 -14.70 2.58
C PHE A 94 -10.86 -14.06 1.62
N ALA A 95 -9.57 -14.14 1.96
CA ALA A 95 -8.51 -13.67 1.06
C ALA A 95 -8.48 -14.46 -0.26
N GLN A 96 -8.79 -15.76 -0.23
CA GLN A 96 -8.94 -16.57 -1.43
C GLN A 96 -10.15 -16.11 -2.27
N PHE A 97 -11.31 -15.90 -1.64
CA PHE A 97 -12.50 -15.38 -2.32
C PHE A 97 -12.23 -14.03 -3.02
N GLN A 98 -11.51 -13.14 -2.35
CA GLN A 98 -11.11 -11.84 -2.94
C GLN A 98 -10.21 -12.04 -4.17
N ARG A 99 -9.20 -12.91 -4.08
CA ARG A 99 -8.31 -13.22 -5.22
C ARG A 99 -9.09 -13.77 -6.40
N GLU A 100 -9.95 -14.77 -6.18
CA GLU A 100 -10.78 -15.34 -7.24
C GLU A 100 -11.71 -14.30 -7.89
N ALA A 101 -12.21 -13.33 -7.12
CA ALA A 101 -12.99 -12.23 -7.66
C ALA A 101 -12.14 -11.30 -8.55
N ILE A 102 -10.92 -10.98 -8.13
CA ILE A 102 -9.97 -10.18 -8.91
C ILE A 102 -9.56 -10.91 -10.17
N ASP A 103 -9.24 -12.20 -10.09
CA ASP A 103 -8.83 -13.01 -11.24
C ASP A 103 -9.93 -13.10 -12.29
N ARG A 104 -11.20 -13.26 -11.87
CA ARG A 104 -12.34 -13.22 -12.79
C ARG A 104 -12.46 -11.88 -13.53
N LEU A 105 -12.25 -10.78 -12.83
CA LEU A 105 -12.24 -9.45 -13.47
C LEU A 105 -11.05 -9.30 -14.42
N ALA A 106 -9.87 -9.73 -14.01
CA ALA A 106 -8.67 -9.67 -14.86
C ALA A 106 -8.86 -10.47 -16.15
N GLN A 107 -9.42 -11.68 -16.08
CA GLN A 107 -9.77 -12.49 -17.24
C GLN A 107 -10.80 -11.78 -18.16
N GLN A 108 -11.82 -11.16 -17.58
CA GLN A 108 -12.83 -10.42 -18.34
C GLN A 108 -12.23 -9.25 -19.14
N PHE A 109 -11.18 -8.64 -18.61
CA PHE A 109 -10.47 -7.53 -19.28
C PHE A 109 -9.23 -7.97 -20.07
N GLY A 110 -8.98 -9.28 -20.19
CA GLY A 110 -7.83 -9.81 -20.93
C GLY A 110 -6.47 -9.48 -20.30
N LEU A 111 -6.43 -9.36 -18.98
CA LEU A 111 -5.20 -9.05 -18.22
C LEU A 111 -4.49 -10.32 -17.69
N LEU A 112 -5.14 -11.47 -17.78
CA LEU A 112 -4.65 -12.82 -17.48
C LEU A 112 -4.95 -13.77 -18.63
#